data_83f911a6150924e189b58b2850a16ff4
#
_entry.id   83f911a6150924e189b58b2850a16ff4
#
_cell.length_a   1.000
_cell.length_b   1.000
_cell.length_c   1.000
_cell.angle_alpha   90.00
_cell.angle_beta   90.00
_cell.angle_gamma   90.00
#
_symmetry.space_group_name_H-M   'P 1'
#
loop_
_entity.id
_entity.type
_entity.pdbx_description
1 polymer ?
#
loop_
_entity_poly.entity_id
_entity_poly.type
_entity_poly.pdbx_seq_one_letter_code
_entity_poly.pdbx_strand_id
1 'polypeptide(L)'
;MKSFYQELERGLVFLPELGIGRYPVPPARPYNSQYFAKYQAYADTETGRALTQARIDLVARHYSGLVLDVGIGAGQFVSTRAETVGYEVNPAGVSWLKDNGCFVDLYAEGAPALTFWDSLEHIDDPVCAVQQAGQFVFVSIPIFKDAEDILASHHYKKDEHIWYFTDEGLRRWFAEQGFDCVEHNEIECELGRKGVGTYAFRRF
;
A
#
# COMPACT_ATOMS: atom_id res chain seq x y z
N MET A 1 -26.48 23.59 8.25
CA MET A 1 -25.10 23.13 8.17
C MET A 1 -25.06 21.93 7.22
N LYS A 2 -24.44 22.04 6.05
CA LYS A 2 -24.24 20.86 5.18
C LYS A 2 -23.27 19.93 5.91
N SER A 3 -23.59 18.64 6.00
CA SER A 3 -22.69 17.64 6.56
C SER A 3 -21.40 17.65 5.75
N PHE A 4 -20.26 17.87 6.40
CA PHE A 4 -18.94 17.84 5.76
C PHE A 4 -18.47 16.42 5.41
N TYR A 5 -19.27 15.40 5.72
CA TYR A 5 -18.97 14.00 5.45
C TYR A 5 -20.21 13.27 4.95
N GLN A 6 -19.96 12.19 4.23
CA GLN A 6 -20.98 11.22 3.82
C GLN A 6 -20.75 9.93 4.62
N GLU A 7 -21.74 9.50 5.39
CA GLU A 7 -21.75 8.17 5.98
C GLU A 7 -22.26 7.20 4.93
N LEU A 8 -21.41 6.23 4.58
CA LEU A 8 -21.70 5.20 3.61
C LEU A 8 -22.14 3.90 4.30
N GLU A 9 -22.40 2.88 3.51
CA GLU A 9 -22.81 1.58 4.03
C GLU A 9 -21.85 1.08 5.11
N ARG A 10 -22.40 0.61 6.24
CA ARG A 10 -21.68 -0.02 7.36
C ARG A 10 -20.68 0.87 8.10
N GLY A 11 -20.92 2.16 8.11
CA GLY A 11 -20.11 3.10 8.90
C GLY A 11 -18.82 3.56 8.22
N LEU A 12 -18.61 3.27 6.92
CA LEU A 12 -17.58 3.95 6.15
C LEU A 12 -17.93 5.43 6.04
N VAL A 13 -17.03 6.29 6.48
CA VAL A 13 -17.17 7.76 6.38
C VAL A 13 -16.31 8.24 5.22
N PHE A 14 -16.89 8.95 4.26
CA PHE A 14 -16.18 9.61 3.16
C PHE A 14 -16.21 11.13 3.33
N LEU A 15 -15.06 11.77 3.16
CA LEU A 15 -14.86 13.21 3.21
C LEU A 15 -14.59 13.74 1.79
N PRO A 16 -15.62 14.21 1.06
CA PRO A 16 -15.49 14.58 -0.36
C PRO A 16 -14.45 15.68 -0.60
N GLU A 17 -14.39 16.67 0.29
CA GLU A 17 -13.44 17.79 0.20
C GLU A 17 -11.97 17.36 0.33
N LEU A 18 -11.73 16.24 1.03
CA LEU A 18 -10.40 15.65 1.19
C LEU A 18 -10.12 14.52 0.19
N GLY A 19 -11.18 13.92 -0.37
CA GLY A 19 -11.05 12.73 -1.22
C GLY A 19 -10.61 11.49 -0.44
N ILE A 20 -11.03 11.36 0.83
CA ILE A 20 -10.61 10.30 1.73
C ILE A 20 -11.82 9.63 2.37
N GLY A 21 -11.86 8.30 2.31
CA GLY A 21 -12.78 7.46 3.05
C GLY A 21 -12.06 6.67 4.16
N ARG A 22 -12.74 6.46 5.29
CA ARG A 22 -12.20 5.68 6.40
C ARG A 22 -13.29 4.92 7.14
N TYR A 23 -12.98 3.68 7.54
CA TYR A 23 -13.73 3.00 8.58
C TYR A 23 -13.33 3.51 9.96
N PRO A 24 -14.30 3.88 10.83
CA PRO A 24 -14.00 4.33 12.19
C PRO A 24 -13.43 3.21 13.08
N VAL A 25 -13.76 1.96 12.78
CA VAL A 25 -13.25 0.77 13.49
C VAL A 25 -12.52 -0.11 12.48
N PRO A 26 -11.26 -0.48 12.72
CA PRO A 26 -10.54 -1.39 11.86
C PRO A 26 -11.26 -2.74 11.72
N PRO A 27 -11.37 -3.30 10.52
CA PRO A 27 -11.97 -4.61 10.31
C PRO A 27 -11.14 -5.74 10.94
N ALA A 28 -11.77 -6.91 11.17
CA ALA A 28 -11.07 -8.10 11.59
C ALA A 28 -10.18 -8.62 10.45
N ARG A 29 -8.89 -8.83 10.72
CA ARG A 29 -7.90 -9.21 9.70
C ARG A 29 -7.66 -10.71 9.66
N PRO A 30 -7.90 -11.38 8.54
CA PRO A 30 -7.70 -12.83 8.41
C PRO A 30 -6.24 -13.21 8.08
N TYR A 31 -5.25 -12.55 8.69
CA TYR A 31 -3.84 -12.79 8.39
C TYR A 31 -3.36 -14.09 9.04
N ASN A 32 -3.24 -15.13 8.23
CA ASN A 32 -2.80 -16.46 8.64
C ASN A 32 -1.91 -17.12 7.54
N SER A 33 -1.47 -18.36 7.78
CA SER A 33 -0.64 -19.11 6.83
C SER A 33 -1.32 -19.38 5.48
N GLN A 34 -2.63 -19.57 5.45
CA GLN A 34 -3.37 -19.78 4.21
C GLN A 34 -3.41 -18.49 3.36
N TYR A 35 -3.58 -17.35 4.02
CA TYR A 35 -3.49 -16.03 3.36
C TYR A 35 -2.10 -15.83 2.73
N PHE A 36 -1.03 -16.12 3.46
CA PHE A 36 0.34 -16.04 2.95
C PHE A 36 0.58 -16.98 1.77
N ALA A 37 0.17 -18.25 1.87
CA ALA A 37 0.31 -19.25 0.80
C ALA A 37 -0.45 -18.86 -0.49
N LYS A 38 -1.62 -18.22 -0.36
CA LYS A 38 -2.37 -17.69 -1.52
C LYS A 38 -1.57 -16.66 -2.30
N TYR A 39 -0.89 -15.75 -1.62
CA TYR A 39 -0.06 -14.74 -2.27
C TYR A 39 1.20 -15.34 -2.88
N GLN A 40 1.80 -16.36 -2.24
CA GLN A 40 2.92 -17.10 -2.85
C GLN A 40 2.52 -17.75 -4.17
N ALA A 41 1.37 -18.43 -4.21
CA ALA A 41 0.87 -19.05 -5.44
C ALA A 41 0.58 -18.00 -6.55
N TYR A 42 0.09 -16.81 -6.19
CA TYR A 42 -0.12 -15.73 -7.15
C TYR A 42 1.19 -15.14 -7.65
N ALA A 43 2.18 -14.95 -6.78
CA ALA A 43 3.50 -14.42 -7.12
C ALA A 43 4.22 -15.27 -8.19
N ASP A 44 4.01 -16.59 -8.18
CA ASP A 44 4.59 -17.53 -9.15
C ASP A 44 3.92 -17.50 -10.53
N THR A 45 2.82 -16.76 -10.70
CA THR A 45 2.18 -16.57 -12.01
C THR A 45 2.97 -15.59 -12.89
N GLU A 46 2.71 -15.62 -14.21
CA GLU A 46 3.27 -14.64 -15.14
C GLU A 46 2.90 -13.22 -14.76
N THR A 47 1.62 -12.99 -14.40
CA THR A 47 1.12 -11.69 -13.93
C THR A 47 1.81 -11.25 -12.64
N GLY A 48 1.98 -12.15 -11.67
CA GLY A 48 2.67 -11.84 -10.41
C GLY A 48 4.12 -11.41 -10.62
N ARG A 49 4.84 -12.11 -11.52
CA ARG A 49 6.21 -11.74 -11.91
C ARG A 49 6.26 -10.39 -12.64
N ALA A 50 5.33 -10.15 -13.58
CA ALA A 50 5.25 -8.88 -14.30
C ALA A 50 4.96 -7.69 -13.37
N LEU A 51 4.06 -7.86 -12.41
CA LEU A 51 3.78 -6.86 -11.37
C LEU A 51 5.01 -6.56 -10.52
N THR A 52 5.70 -7.59 -10.05
CA THR A 52 6.93 -7.41 -9.27
C THR A 52 7.99 -6.67 -10.07
N GLN A 53 8.18 -7.00 -11.34
CA GLN A 53 9.13 -6.29 -12.20
C GLN A 53 8.74 -4.83 -12.41
N ALA A 54 7.46 -4.52 -12.68
CA ALA A 54 6.97 -3.15 -12.83
C ALA A 54 7.21 -2.30 -11.57
N ARG A 55 7.02 -2.89 -10.39
CA ARG A 55 7.31 -2.25 -9.09
C ARG A 55 8.80 -1.99 -8.89
N ILE A 56 9.65 -2.97 -9.24
CA ILE A 56 11.12 -2.81 -9.22
C ILE A 56 11.54 -1.68 -10.16
N ASP A 57 11.00 -1.64 -11.37
CA ASP A 57 11.34 -0.63 -12.37
C ASP A 57 10.90 0.78 -11.92
N LEU A 58 9.74 0.91 -11.27
CA LEU A 58 9.31 2.17 -10.67
C LEU A 58 10.32 2.65 -9.62
N VAL A 59 10.67 1.78 -8.67
CA VAL A 59 11.65 2.13 -7.63
C VAL A 59 12.98 2.51 -8.26
N ALA A 60 13.48 1.73 -9.22
CA ALA A 60 14.78 1.92 -9.85
C ALA A 60 14.91 3.27 -10.60
N ARG A 61 13.80 3.84 -11.10
CA ARG A 61 13.80 5.18 -11.72
C ARG A 61 14.10 6.31 -10.75
N HIS A 62 13.84 6.11 -9.47
CA HIS A 62 13.94 7.17 -8.45
C HIS A 62 14.97 6.88 -7.37
N TYR A 63 15.19 5.58 -7.04
CA TYR A 63 16.00 5.20 -5.89
C TYR A 63 16.68 3.84 -6.10
N SER A 64 17.98 3.78 -5.79
CA SER A 64 18.80 2.56 -5.96
C SER A 64 19.28 1.93 -4.63
N GLY A 65 19.06 2.61 -3.48
CA GLY A 65 19.53 2.14 -2.18
C GLY A 65 18.56 1.18 -1.47
N LEU A 66 18.73 1.08 -0.16
CA LEU A 66 17.94 0.22 0.72
C LEU A 66 16.47 0.62 0.73
N VAL A 67 15.60 -0.35 0.50
CA VAL A 67 14.15 -0.23 0.58
C VAL A 67 13.59 -1.17 1.65
N LEU A 68 12.63 -0.70 2.42
CA LEU A 68 11.83 -1.51 3.33
C LEU A 68 10.44 -1.71 2.74
N ASP A 69 10.12 -2.96 2.40
CA ASP A 69 8.81 -3.37 1.89
C ASP A 69 7.84 -3.61 3.06
N VAL A 70 6.77 -2.84 3.12
CA VAL A 70 5.80 -2.85 4.23
C VAL A 70 4.56 -3.62 3.81
N GLY A 71 4.34 -4.78 4.43
CA GLY A 71 3.29 -5.73 4.01
C GLY A 71 3.76 -6.55 2.81
N ILE A 72 4.71 -7.44 3.01
CA ILE A 72 5.46 -8.15 1.96
C ILE A 72 4.65 -9.09 1.06
N GLY A 73 3.37 -9.35 1.41
CA GLY A 73 2.56 -10.32 0.67
C GLY A 73 3.24 -11.70 0.60
N ALA A 74 3.77 -12.05 -0.57
CA ALA A 74 4.50 -13.31 -0.79
C ALA A 74 6.01 -13.22 -0.53
N GLY A 75 6.55 -12.03 -0.24
CA GLY A 75 7.98 -11.80 -0.15
C GLY A 75 8.72 -11.72 -1.52
N GLN A 76 7.98 -11.75 -2.64
CA GLN A 76 8.58 -11.78 -3.97
C GLN A 76 9.35 -10.49 -4.28
N PHE A 77 8.83 -9.32 -3.91
CA PHE A 77 9.54 -8.06 -4.11
C PHE A 77 10.84 -8.03 -3.31
N VAL A 78 10.80 -8.45 -2.04
CA VAL A 78 11.97 -8.55 -1.16
C VAL A 78 13.03 -9.51 -1.71
N SER A 79 12.62 -10.68 -2.23
CA SER A 79 13.55 -11.68 -2.74
C SER A 79 14.11 -11.36 -4.13
N THR A 80 13.43 -10.51 -4.91
CA THR A 80 13.80 -10.22 -6.31
C THR A 80 14.66 -8.96 -6.44
N ARG A 81 14.34 -7.91 -5.66
CA ARG A 81 15.10 -6.66 -5.68
C ARG A 81 16.25 -6.72 -4.66
N ALA A 82 17.47 -6.48 -5.12
CA ALA A 82 18.61 -6.28 -4.22
C ALA A 82 18.39 -5.08 -3.27
N GLU A 83 19.14 -5.02 -2.16
CA GLU A 83 19.02 -3.95 -1.15
C GLU A 83 17.56 -3.76 -0.69
N THR A 84 16.88 -4.87 -0.37
CA THR A 84 15.48 -4.84 0.11
C THR A 84 15.33 -5.70 1.36
N VAL A 85 14.72 -5.12 2.37
CA VAL A 85 14.28 -5.78 3.61
C VAL A 85 12.77 -5.68 3.74
N GLY A 86 12.17 -6.33 4.72
CA GLY A 86 10.71 -6.37 4.83
C GLY A 86 10.20 -6.19 6.26
N TYR A 87 9.00 -5.64 6.36
CA TYR A 87 8.17 -5.60 7.56
C TYR A 87 6.82 -6.24 7.29
N GLU A 88 6.34 -7.05 8.21
CA GLU A 88 5.09 -7.79 8.07
C GLU A 88 4.44 -8.00 9.44
N VAL A 89 3.09 -8.07 9.48
CA VAL A 89 2.29 -8.35 10.68
C VAL A 89 1.72 -9.78 10.68
N ASN A 90 1.60 -10.42 9.51
CA ASN A 90 1.20 -11.81 9.40
C ASN A 90 2.32 -12.72 9.97
N PRO A 91 2.04 -13.56 11.00
CA PRO A 91 3.08 -14.38 11.61
C PRO A 91 3.85 -15.28 10.62
N ALA A 92 3.18 -15.77 9.56
CA ALA A 92 3.84 -16.57 8.54
C ALA A 92 4.85 -15.75 7.71
N GLY A 93 4.49 -14.52 7.35
CA GLY A 93 5.39 -13.60 6.66
C GLY A 93 6.54 -13.13 7.54
N VAL A 94 6.27 -12.86 8.83
CA VAL A 94 7.32 -12.54 9.81
C VAL A 94 8.32 -13.68 9.94
N SER A 95 7.85 -14.94 10.05
CA SER A 95 8.73 -16.11 10.10
C SER A 95 9.58 -16.20 8.83
N TRP A 96 8.95 -16.07 7.66
CA TRP A 96 9.64 -16.10 6.38
C TRP A 96 10.75 -15.03 6.29
N LEU A 97 10.47 -13.78 6.69
CA LEU A 97 11.47 -12.71 6.70
C LEU A 97 12.64 -13.00 7.64
N LYS A 98 12.35 -13.52 8.83
CA LYS A 98 13.39 -13.89 9.81
C LYS A 98 14.27 -15.04 9.33
N ASP A 99 13.65 -16.06 8.73
CA ASP A 99 14.35 -17.23 8.19
C ASP A 99 15.28 -16.85 7.02
N ASN A 100 14.93 -15.77 6.28
CA ASN A 100 15.75 -15.22 5.21
C ASN A 100 16.68 -14.07 5.64
N GLY A 101 16.70 -13.71 6.94
CA GLY A 101 17.59 -12.69 7.48
C GLY A 101 17.29 -11.26 6.99
N CYS A 102 16.06 -10.98 6.58
CA CYS A 102 15.66 -9.68 6.00
C CYS A 102 14.48 -9.01 6.72
N PHE A 103 14.17 -9.43 7.96
CA PHE A 103 13.15 -8.75 8.79
C PHE A 103 13.75 -7.47 9.39
N VAL A 104 13.02 -6.35 9.26
CA VAL A 104 13.29 -5.07 9.92
C VAL A 104 12.00 -4.57 10.57
N ASP A 105 12.09 -4.06 11.79
CA ASP A 105 10.95 -3.42 12.44
C ASP A 105 10.78 -2.00 11.91
N LEU A 106 9.71 -1.77 11.16
CA LEU A 106 9.38 -0.48 10.56
C LEU A 106 9.42 0.67 11.58
N TYR A 107 8.84 0.46 12.75
CA TYR A 107 8.64 1.53 13.74
C TYR A 107 9.85 1.75 14.63
N ALA A 108 10.77 0.80 14.70
CA ALA A 108 12.01 0.91 15.47
C ALA A 108 13.17 1.50 14.65
N GLU A 109 13.24 1.18 13.35
CA GLU A 109 14.41 1.47 12.53
C GLU A 109 14.12 2.42 11.37
N GLY A 110 12.92 2.32 10.75
CA GLY A 110 12.60 3.03 9.52
C GLY A 110 13.50 2.63 8.35
N ALA A 111 13.44 3.37 7.24
CA ALA A 111 14.34 3.19 6.11
C ALA A 111 14.42 4.46 5.24
N PRO A 112 15.45 4.62 4.40
CA PRO A 112 15.52 5.71 3.44
C PRO A 112 14.35 5.70 2.45
N ALA A 113 13.88 4.53 2.04
CA ALA A 113 12.72 4.38 1.17
C ALA A 113 11.80 3.25 1.67
N LEU A 114 10.48 3.49 1.59
CA LEU A 114 9.44 2.50 1.90
C LEU A 114 8.64 2.15 0.66
N THR A 115 8.15 0.92 0.61
CA THR A 115 7.16 0.48 -0.37
C THR A 115 5.90 -0.02 0.32
N PHE A 116 4.74 0.30 -0.26
CA PHE A 116 3.42 -0.17 0.17
C PHE A 116 2.68 -0.71 -1.06
N TRP A 117 2.79 -2.01 -1.30
CA TRP A 117 2.15 -2.68 -2.43
C TRP A 117 0.82 -3.29 -1.97
N ASP A 118 -0.29 -2.54 -2.10
CA ASP A 118 -1.62 -2.90 -1.56
C ASP A 118 -1.57 -3.17 -0.05
N SER A 119 -0.90 -2.32 0.70
CA SER A 119 -0.76 -2.49 2.14
C SER A 119 -1.07 -1.22 2.94
N LEU A 120 -0.89 -0.02 2.37
CA LEU A 120 -1.12 1.25 3.07
C LEU A 120 -2.58 1.39 3.54
N GLU A 121 -3.53 0.95 2.72
CA GLU A 121 -4.97 1.01 3.01
C GLU A 121 -5.41 0.10 4.16
N HIS A 122 -4.54 -0.81 4.59
CA HIS A 122 -4.78 -1.72 5.71
C HIS A 122 -4.18 -1.26 7.04
N ILE A 123 -3.39 -0.17 7.05
CA ILE A 123 -2.65 0.28 8.24
C ILE A 123 -3.54 1.19 9.08
N ASP A 124 -3.64 0.92 10.39
CA ASP A 124 -4.48 1.71 11.30
C ASP A 124 -4.01 3.16 11.41
N ASP A 125 -2.69 3.34 11.55
CA ASP A 125 -2.03 4.65 11.57
C ASP A 125 -1.03 4.76 10.41
N PRO A 126 -1.49 5.08 9.19
CA PRO A 126 -0.63 5.21 8.02
C PRO A 126 0.29 6.42 8.09
N VAL A 127 -0.05 7.44 8.91
CA VAL A 127 0.83 8.59 9.14
C VAL A 127 2.09 8.13 9.85
N CYS A 128 1.93 7.40 10.95
CA CYS A 128 3.07 6.86 11.70
C CYS A 128 3.96 5.98 10.82
N ALA A 129 3.35 5.13 9.96
CA ALA A 129 4.10 4.27 9.05
C ALA A 129 4.89 5.06 8.00
N VAL A 130 4.24 6.01 7.30
CA VAL A 130 4.87 6.80 6.23
C VAL A 130 5.98 7.71 6.76
N GLN A 131 5.85 8.21 8.00
CA GLN A 131 6.88 9.05 8.63
C GLN A 131 8.19 8.30 8.93
N GLN A 132 8.21 6.97 8.84
CA GLN A 132 9.44 6.17 8.93
C GLN A 132 10.29 6.22 7.64
N ALA A 133 9.76 6.79 6.54
CA ALA A 133 10.52 6.96 5.30
C ALA A 133 11.45 8.18 5.38
N GLY A 134 12.72 8.02 5.08
CA GLY A 134 13.69 9.12 5.04
C GLY A 134 13.61 9.98 3.78
N GLN A 135 13.36 9.39 2.61
CA GLN A 135 13.47 10.05 1.30
C GLN A 135 12.30 9.74 0.36
N PHE A 136 11.93 8.47 0.20
CA PHE A 136 10.92 8.04 -0.76
C PHE A 136 9.86 7.14 -0.15
N VAL A 137 8.65 7.25 -0.69
CA VAL A 137 7.57 6.28 -0.48
C VAL A 137 7.01 5.89 -1.85
N PHE A 138 6.94 4.58 -2.12
CA PHE A 138 6.34 4.02 -3.32
C PHE A 138 5.07 3.28 -2.92
N VAL A 139 3.98 3.53 -3.65
CA VAL A 139 2.66 3.00 -3.29
C VAL A 139 1.97 2.44 -4.53
N SER A 140 1.39 1.25 -4.43
CA SER A 140 0.29 0.87 -5.30
C SER A 140 -0.95 0.61 -4.44
N ILE A 141 -2.08 1.24 -4.81
CA ILE A 141 -3.27 1.30 -3.97
C ILE A 141 -4.52 1.47 -4.84
N PRO A 142 -5.67 0.87 -4.45
CA PRO A 142 -6.93 1.15 -5.11
C PRO A 142 -7.31 2.64 -5.05
N ILE A 143 -7.69 3.21 -6.20
CA ILE A 143 -8.08 4.60 -6.34
C ILE A 143 -9.54 4.67 -6.80
N PHE A 144 -10.28 5.59 -6.22
CA PHE A 144 -11.70 5.80 -6.44
C PHE A 144 -11.99 7.22 -6.91
N LYS A 145 -13.10 7.41 -7.61
CA LYS A 145 -13.53 8.75 -8.05
C LYS A 145 -14.26 9.49 -6.94
N ASP A 146 -15.13 8.78 -6.24
CA ASP A 146 -16.03 9.31 -5.21
C ASP A 146 -16.60 8.18 -4.35
N ALA A 147 -17.55 8.53 -3.48
CA ALA A 147 -18.24 7.61 -2.59
C ALA A 147 -19.03 6.51 -3.31
N GLU A 148 -19.66 6.83 -4.44
CA GLU A 148 -20.47 5.86 -5.21
C GLU A 148 -19.54 4.84 -5.87
N ASP A 149 -18.40 5.30 -6.40
CA ASP A 149 -17.39 4.44 -7.01
C ASP A 149 -16.75 3.50 -5.98
N ILE A 150 -16.52 3.94 -4.74
CA ILE A 150 -16.07 3.06 -3.65
C ILE A 150 -17.02 1.88 -3.49
N LEU A 151 -18.33 2.14 -3.33
CA LEU A 151 -19.32 1.10 -3.07
C LEU A 151 -19.51 0.15 -4.27
N ALA A 152 -19.35 0.64 -5.49
CA ALA A 152 -19.48 -0.14 -6.72
C ALA A 152 -18.22 -0.97 -7.06
N SER A 153 -17.09 -0.63 -6.48
CA SER A 153 -15.79 -1.22 -6.83
C SER A 153 -15.60 -2.62 -6.26
N HIS A 154 -14.94 -3.50 -7.01
CA HIS A 154 -14.47 -4.79 -6.52
C HIS A 154 -13.32 -4.66 -5.48
N HIS A 155 -12.71 -3.46 -5.37
CA HIS A 155 -11.77 -3.12 -4.31
C HIS A 155 -12.45 -2.65 -3.01
N TYR A 156 -13.79 -2.59 -2.98
CA TYR A 156 -14.50 -2.35 -1.73
C TYR A 156 -14.42 -3.59 -0.83
N LYS A 157 -13.44 -3.60 0.07
CA LYS A 157 -13.15 -4.73 0.96
C LYS A 157 -13.34 -4.31 2.42
N LYS A 158 -14.58 -4.17 2.82
CA LYS A 158 -15.01 -3.73 4.17
C LYS A 158 -14.39 -4.48 5.34
N ASP A 159 -13.94 -5.71 5.12
CA ASP A 159 -13.36 -6.56 6.16
C ASP A 159 -11.81 -6.50 6.17
N GLU A 160 -11.22 -5.77 5.23
CA GLU A 160 -9.76 -5.66 5.06
C GLU A 160 -9.27 -4.21 4.96
N HIS A 161 -9.93 -3.37 4.14
CA HIS A 161 -9.50 -2.00 3.89
C HIS A 161 -10.05 -1.04 4.95
N ILE A 162 -9.17 -0.22 5.51
CA ILE A 162 -9.51 0.85 6.44
C ILE A 162 -9.63 2.17 5.68
N TRP A 163 -8.76 2.40 4.69
CA TRP A 163 -8.66 3.65 3.97
C TRP A 163 -9.04 3.51 2.50
N TYR A 164 -9.67 4.56 1.99
CA TYR A 164 -10.08 4.69 0.60
C TYR A 164 -9.71 6.09 0.11
N PHE A 165 -9.04 6.19 -1.04
CA PHE A 165 -8.55 7.46 -1.54
C PHE A 165 -9.03 7.73 -2.95
N THR A 166 -9.32 9.02 -3.26
CA THR A 166 -9.25 9.51 -4.63
C THR A 166 -7.80 9.80 -5.00
N ASP A 167 -7.46 9.95 -6.29
CA ASP A 167 -6.11 10.32 -6.71
C ASP A 167 -5.67 11.64 -6.07
N GLU A 168 -6.52 12.67 -6.15
CA GLU A 168 -6.25 13.97 -5.53
C GLU A 168 -6.15 13.88 -4.00
N GLY A 169 -7.02 13.07 -3.37
CA GLY A 169 -7.00 12.85 -1.93
C GLY A 169 -5.70 12.20 -1.46
N LEU A 170 -5.22 11.18 -2.17
CA LEU A 170 -3.96 10.51 -1.84
C LEU A 170 -2.77 11.47 -1.96
N ARG A 171 -2.68 12.23 -3.07
CA ARG A 171 -1.59 13.20 -3.28
C ARG A 171 -1.57 14.28 -2.22
N ARG A 172 -2.74 14.85 -1.89
CA ARG A 172 -2.88 15.84 -0.83
C ARG A 172 -2.47 15.26 0.53
N TRP A 173 -2.93 14.06 0.84
CA TRP A 173 -2.60 13.39 2.08
C TRP A 173 -1.08 13.20 2.22
N PHE A 174 -0.38 12.77 1.15
CA PHE A 174 1.08 12.66 1.15
C PHE A 174 1.78 14.01 1.28
N ALA A 175 1.26 15.05 0.62
CA ALA A 175 1.80 16.41 0.75
C ALA A 175 1.72 16.92 2.20
N GLU A 176 0.63 16.64 2.92
CA GLU A 176 0.48 16.95 4.35
C GLU A 176 1.48 16.16 5.22
N GLN A 177 1.99 15.03 4.74
CA GLN A 177 3.04 14.24 5.42
C GLN A 177 4.46 14.67 5.01
N GLY A 178 4.62 15.67 4.15
CA GLY A 178 5.94 16.18 3.72
C GLY A 178 6.50 15.48 2.48
N PHE A 179 5.62 14.96 1.59
CA PHE A 179 6.05 14.27 0.38
C PHE A 179 5.33 14.79 -0.86
N ASP A 180 6.09 15.08 -1.91
CA ASP A 180 5.57 15.42 -3.23
C ASP A 180 5.44 14.17 -4.12
N CYS A 181 4.34 14.07 -4.87
CA CYS A 181 4.19 13.04 -5.91
C CYS A 181 5.10 13.38 -7.09
N VAL A 182 6.13 12.56 -7.32
CA VAL A 182 7.11 12.75 -8.40
C VAL A 182 6.84 11.86 -9.61
N GLU A 183 6.09 10.78 -9.46
CA GLU A 183 5.59 9.95 -10.55
C GLU A 183 4.24 9.33 -10.17
N HIS A 184 3.36 9.23 -11.17
CA HIS A 184 2.15 8.43 -11.13
C HIS A 184 2.00 7.70 -12.46
N ASN A 185 1.60 6.42 -12.39
CA ASN A 185 1.27 5.64 -13.57
C ASN A 185 0.17 4.61 -13.26
N GLU A 186 -0.35 3.98 -14.31
CA GLU A 186 -1.41 2.98 -14.24
C GLU A 186 -0.91 1.61 -14.76
N ILE A 187 0.39 1.33 -14.66
CA ILE A 187 0.98 0.09 -15.18
C ILE A 187 0.33 -1.16 -14.59
N GLU A 188 -0.08 -1.13 -13.32
CA GLU A 188 -0.78 -2.26 -12.71
C GLU A 188 -2.19 -2.46 -13.30
N CYS A 189 -2.86 -1.39 -13.77
CA CYS A 189 -4.12 -1.51 -14.52
C CYS A 189 -3.89 -2.22 -15.86
N GLU A 190 -2.83 -1.88 -16.57
CA GLU A 190 -2.44 -2.53 -17.84
C GLU A 190 -2.13 -4.01 -17.65
N LEU A 191 -1.57 -4.39 -16.49
CA LEU A 191 -1.31 -5.76 -16.06
C LEU A 191 -2.55 -6.47 -15.47
N GLY A 192 -3.75 -5.88 -15.61
CA GLY A 192 -5.02 -6.50 -15.25
C GLY A 192 -5.56 -6.10 -13.88
N ARG A 193 -4.90 -5.22 -13.13
CA ARG A 193 -5.33 -4.75 -11.80
C ARG A 193 -6.12 -3.43 -11.91
N LYS A 194 -7.28 -3.48 -12.56
CA LYS A 194 -8.12 -2.30 -12.80
C LYS A 194 -8.43 -1.54 -11.52
N GLY A 195 -8.29 -0.21 -11.57
CA GLY A 195 -8.58 0.70 -10.46
C GLY A 195 -7.44 0.86 -9.44
N VAL A 196 -6.24 0.33 -9.72
CA VAL A 196 -5.07 0.52 -8.89
C VAL A 196 -4.18 1.61 -9.49
N GLY A 197 -3.90 2.66 -8.73
CA GLY A 197 -2.90 3.68 -9.05
C GLY A 197 -1.54 3.33 -8.45
N THR A 198 -0.46 3.65 -9.17
CA THR A 198 0.92 3.39 -8.74
C THR A 198 1.69 4.71 -8.68
N TYR A 199 2.34 4.97 -7.55
CA TYR A 199 2.91 6.29 -7.23
C TYR A 199 4.32 6.18 -6.69
N ALA A 200 5.13 7.23 -6.97
CA ALA A 200 6.36 7.54 -6.27
C ALA A 200 6.23 8.92 -5.61
N PHE A 201 6.48 8.96 -4.31
CA PHE A 201 6.49 10.17 -3.50
C PHE A 201 7.90 10.42 -2.98
N ARG A 202 8.34 11.68 -3.01
CA ARG A 202 9.65 12.11 -2.51
C ARG A 202 9.48 13.13 -1.40
N ARG A 203 10.20 12.97 -0.31
CA ARG A 203 10.24 13.95 0.79
C ARG A 203 10.85 15.28 0.32
N PHE A 204 10.22 16.40 0.65
CA PHE A 204 10.70 17.75 0.40
C PHE A 204 11.32 18.42 1.62
#